data_f0537670fa4a3d9e5c614363a1fd55f6
#
_entry.id   f0537670fa4a3d9e5c614363a1fd55f6
#
_cell.length_a   1.000
_cell.length_b   1.000
_cell.length_c   1.000
_cell.angle_alpha   90.00
_cell.angle_beta   90.00
_cell.angle_gamma   90.00
#
_symmetry.space_group_name_H-M   'P 1'
#
loop_
_entity.id
_entity.type
_entity.pdbx_description
1 polymer ?
#
loop_
_entity_poly.entity_id
_entity_poly.type
_entity_poly.pdbx_seq_one_letter_code
_entity_poly.pdbx_strand_id
1 'polypeptide(L)'
;MFDDNKELTKNKFLGNKLEILQFPDGYRGNMDSVLVAASVAVERGQKVLELGCGNGVALCCLLHRVDGLEVYGIEFDKRVADLCRRNISLNKFKARIFNNDLA
;
A
#
# COMPACT_ATOMS: atom_id res chain seq x y z
N MET A 1 19.99 12.58 6.68
CA MET A 1 18.61 12.74 6.18
C MET A 1 18.33 11.75 5.05
N PHE A 2 17.15 11.22 5.02
CA PHE A 2 16.77 10.24 4.02
C PHE A 2 16.44 10.92 2.68
N ASP A 3 17.02 10.42 1.60
CA ASP A 3 16.68 10.88 0.24
C ASP A 3 15.72 9.87 -0.37
N ASP A 4 14.41 10.18 -0.32
CA ASP A 4 13.36 9.28 -0.75
C ASP A 4 13.48 8.89 -2.22
N ASN A 5 13.99 9.77 -3.09
CA ASN A 5 14.06 9.49 -4.51
C ASN A 5 15.21 8.56 -4.88
N LYS A 6 16.37 8.73 -4.22
CA LYS A 6 17.55 7.91 -4.51
C LYS A 6 17.49 6.55 -3.84
N GLU A 7 16.87 6.49 -2.67
CA GLU A 7 16.92 5.30 -1.83
C GLU A 7 15.81 4.29 -2.11
N LEU A 8 14.80 4.68 -2.87
CA LEU A 8 13.68 3.79 -3.15
C LEU A 8 14.07 2.68 -4.12
N THR A 9 13.64 1.47 -3.80
CA THR A 9 13.70 0.34 -4.74
C THR A 9 12.32 0.11 -5.33
N LYS A 10 12.28 -0.37 -6.57
CA LYS A 10 11.03 -0.69 -7.24
C LYS A 10 10.93 -2.21 -7.36
N ASN A 11 9.88 -2.78 -6.82
CA ASN A 11 9.61 -4.22 -6.87
C ASN A 11 8.29 -4.48 -7.57
N LYS A 12 8.21 -5.63 -8.22
CA LYS A 12 7.00 -6.04 -8.93
C LYS A 12 6.31 -7.16 -8.20
N PHE A 13 5.00 -7.14 -8.21
CA PHE A 13 4.14 -8.11 -7.55
C PHE A 13 3.06 -8.61 -8.50
N LEU A 14 2.48 -9.74 -8.19
CA LEU A 14 1.35 -10.33 -8.95
C LEU A 14 1.66 -10.45 -10.44
N GLY A 15 2.76 -11.12 -10.77
CA GLY A 15 3.15 -11.35 -12.15
C GLY A 15 3.42 -10.05 -12.91
N ASN A 16 4.09 -9.11 -12.29
CA ASN A 16 4.44 -7.80 -12.84
C ASN A 16 3.25 -6.85 -13.05
N LYS A 17 2.09 -7.16 -12.48
CA LYS A 17 0.90 -6.30 -12.61
C LYS A 17 0.90 -5.12 -11.66
N LEU A 18 1.70 -5.20 -10.59
CA LEU A 18 1.86 -4.12 -9.62
C LEU A 18 3.32 -3.73 -9.51
N GLU A 19 3.57 -2.44 -9.37
CA GLU A 19 4.91 -1.92 -9.07
C GLU A 19 4.86 -1.20 -7.73
N ILE A 20 5.73 -1.58 -6.80
CA ILE A 20 5.77 -1.01 -5.46
C ILE A 20 7.14 -0.42 -5.20
N LEU A 21 7.16 0.85 -4.83
CA LEU A 21 8.35 1.53 -4.35
C LEU A 21 8.52 1.25 -2.86
N GLN A 22 9.72 0.93 -2.45
CA GLN A 22 10.02 0.56 -1.07
C GLN A 22 11.30 1.21 -0.59
N PHE A 23 11.36 1.54 0.70
CA PHE A 23 12.61 1.95 1.32
C PHE A 23 13.52 0.73 1.49
N PRO A 24 14.81 0.83 1.15
CA PRO A 24 15.70 -0.34 1.17
C PRO A 24 15.95 -0.92 2.56
N ASP A 25 15.90 -0.09 3.59
CA ASP A 25 16.20 -0.48 4.97
C ASP A 25 14.98 -0.42 5.90
N GLY A 26 13.79 -0.22 5.35
CA GLY A 26 12.55 -0.22 6.11
C GLY A 26 11.76 -1.51 5.92
N TYR A 27 10.51 -1.50 6.38
CA TYR A 27 9.58 -2.59 6.11
C TYR A 27 9.41 -2.75 4.60
N ARG A 28 9.50 -3.97 4.14
CA ARG A 28 9.32 -4.29 2.73
C ARG A 28 8.17 -5.27 2.55
N GLY A 29 7.34 -5.01 1.54
CA GLY A 29 6.31 -5.95 1.14
C GLY A 29 6.93 -7.27 0.66
N ASN A 30 6.26 -8.37 0.93
CA ASN A 30 6.70 -9.69 0.56
C ASN A 30 5.52 -10.60 0.26
N MET A 31 5.77 -11.89 0.10
CA MET A 31 4.72 -12.87 -0.17
C MET A 31 3.66 -12.89 0.93
N ASP A 32 4.04 -12.66 2.19
CA ASP A 32 3.08 -12.62 3.30
C ASP A 32 2.08 -11.49 3.12
N SER A 33 2.54 -10.31 2.68
CA SER A 33 1.65 -9.17 2.38
C SER A 33 0.66 -9.52 1.28
N VAL A 34 1.12 -10.20 0.24
CA VAL A 34 0.25 -10.65 -0.86
C VAL A 34 -0.78 -11.66 -0.36
N LEU A 35 -0.37 -12.62 0.47
CA LEU A 35 -1.26 -13.64 1.01
C LEU A 35 -2.31 -13.03 1.93
N VAL A 36 -1.94 -12.07 2.76
CA VAL A 36 -2.89 -11.36 3.62
C VAL A 36 -3.95 -10.67 2.76
N ALA A 37 -3.53 -9.93 1.75
CA ALA A 37 -4.47 -9.25 0.85
C ALA A 37 -5.38 -10.22 0.12
N ALA A 38 -4.87 -11.40 -0.28
CA ALA A 38 -5.66 -12.41 -0.96
C ALA A 38 -6.67 -13.09 -0.03
N SER A 39 -6.42 -13.12 1.28
CA SER A 39 -7.29 -13.78 2.24
C SER A 39 -8.45 -12.91 2.74
N VAL A 40 -8.41 -11.60 2.50
CA VAL A 40 -9.46 -10.71 2.96
C VAL A 40 -10.73 -10.92 2.15
N ALA A 41 -11.84 -11.20 2.84
CA ALA A 41 -13.13 -11.46 2.21
C ALA A 41 -13.88 -10.13 2.01
N VAL A 42 -13.61 -9.47 0.89
CA VAL A 42 -14.28 -8.22 0.53
C VAL A 42 -14.93 -8.34 -0.83
N GLU A 43 -15.98 -7.57 -1.03
CA GLU A 43 -16.72 -7.51 -2.27
C GLU A 43 -16.78 -6.09 -2.82
N ARG A 44 -17.02 -5.98 -4.11
CA ARG A 44 -17.18 -4.70 -4.79
C ARG A 44 -18.16 -3.79 -4.04
N GLY A 45 -17.80 -2.52 -3.92
CA GLY A 45 -18.62 -1.51 -3.27
C GLY A 45 -18.45 -1.40 -1.77
N GLN A 46 -17.71 -2.31 -1.15
CA GLN A 46 -17.48 -2.25 0.29
C GLN A 46 -16.38 -1.23 0.64
N LYS A 47 -16.40 -0.81 1.90
CA LYS A 47 -15.38 0.06 2.46
C LYS A 47 -14.35 -0.76 3.21
N VAL A 48 -13.08 -0.43 3.04
CA VAL A 48 -11.97 -1.09 3.72
C VAL A 48 -11.13 -0.04 4.41
N LEU A 49 -10.80 -0.30 5.67
CA LEU A 49 -9.87 0.53 6.43
C LEU A 49 -8.72 -0.34 6.90
N GLU A 50 -7.50 0.06 6.55
CA GLU A 50 -6.30 -0.59 7.06
C GLU A 50 -5.59 0.31 8.05
N LEU A 51 -5.39 -0.20 9.27
CA LEU A 51 -4.64 0.48 10.32
C LEU A 51 -3.16 0.11 10.16
N GLY A 52 -2.30 1.13 10.05
CA GLY A 52 -0.88 0.89 9.82
C GLY A 52 -0.61 0.39 8.41
N CYS A 53 -1.08 1.13 7.39
CA CYS A 53 -1.04 0.66 6.00
C CYS A 53 0.37 0.59 5.40
N GLY A 54 1.38 1.12 6.10
CA GLY A 54 2.77 1.04 5.64
C GLY A 54 2.95 1.64 4.25
N ASN A 55 3.76 0.98 3.42
CA ASN A 55 4.01 1.42 2.05
C ASN A 55 2.85 1.14 1.08
N GLY A 56 1.79 0.49 1.53
CA GLY A 56 0.59 0.27 0.74
C GLY A 56 0.58 -0.99 -0.12
N VAL A 57 1.55 -1.91 0.05
CA VAL A 57 1.60 -3.10 -0.79
C VAL A 57 0.34 -3.97 -0.62
N ALA A 58 -0.14 -4.17 0.61
CA ALA A 58 -1.34 -4.96 0.84
C ALA A 58 -2.57 -4.27 0.24
N LEU A 59 -2.68 -2.96 0.40
CA LEU A 59 -3.79 -2.20 -0.20
C LEU A 59 -3.76 -2.28 -1.72
N CYS A 60 -2.59 -2.16 -2.34
CA CYS A 60 -2.46 -2.26 -3.80
C CYS A 60 -2.85 -3.66 -4.29
N CYS A 61 -2.43 -4.71 -3.58
CA CYS A 61 -2.83 -6.07 -3.93
C CYS A 61 -4.35 -6.25 -3.84
N LEU A 62 -4.97 -5.70 -2.80
CA LEU A 62 -6.41 -5.78 -2.61
C LEU A 62 -7.16 -5.02 -3.71
N LEU A 63 -6.72 -3.80 -4.01
CA LEU A 63 -7.32 -2.98 -5.06
C LEU A 63 -7.17 -3.62 -6.44
N HIS A 64 -6.08 -4.35 -6.67
CA HIS A 64 -5.91 -5.10 -7.91
C HIS A 64 -6.90 -6.26 -8.00
N ARG A 65 -7.18 -6.93 -6.86
CA ARG A 65 -8.03 -8.12 -6.82
C ARG A 65 -9.52 -7.78 -6.92
N VAL A 66 -9.96 -6.69 -6.30
CA VAL A 66 -11.39 -6.36 -6.22
C VAL A 66 -11.62 -4.93 -6.71
N ASP A 67 -12.42 -4.79 -7.76
CA ASP A 67 -12.82 -3.48 -8.29
C ASP A 67 -13.87 -2.81 -7.41
N GLY A 68 -13.87 -1.48 -7.43
CA GLY A 68 -14.94 -0.70 -6.83
C GLY A 68 -14.92 -0.61 -5.32
N LEU A 69 -13.79 -0.93 -4.69
CA LEU A 69 -13.63 -0.76 -3.25
C LEU A 69 -13.42 0.72 -2.90
N GLU A 70 -13.95 1.12 -1.75
CA GLU A 70 -13.66 2.40 -1.14
C GLU A 70 -12.62 2.16 -0.04
N VAL A 71 -11.38 2.56 -0.28
CA VAL A 71 -10.25 2.17 0.56
C VAL A 71 -9.69 3.36 1.33
N TYR A 72 -9.45 3.14 2.61
CA TYR A 72 -8.84 4.09 3.53
C TYR A 72 -7.66 3.41 4.24
N GLY A 73 -6.58 4.15 4.42
CA GLY A 73 -5.46 3.69 5.20
C GLY A 73 -5.03 4.74 6.22
N ILE A 74 -4.48 4.31 7.32
CA ILE A 74 -3.92 5.20 8.33
C ILE A 74 -2.49 4.76 8.60
N GLU A 75 -1.56 5.71 8.57
CA GLU A 75 -0.16 5.46 8.85
C GLU A 75 0.41 6.62 9.66
N PHE A 76 1.09 6.30 10.78
CA PHE A 76 1.60 7.34 11.66
C PHE A 76 2.89 7.99 11.17
N ASP A 77 3.71 7.28 10.42
CA ASP A 77 4.96 7.80 9.88
C ASP A 77 4.68 8.56 8.58
N LYS A 78 4.97 9.87 8.58
CA LYS A 78 4.67 10.72 7.44
C LYS A 78 5.37 10.27 6.16
N ARG A 79 6.64 9.85 6.24
CA ARG A 79 7.38 9.39 5.06
C ARG A 79 6.75 8.14 4.47
N VAL A 80 6.35 7.22 5.33
CA VAL A 80 5.73 5.96 4.92
C VAL A 80 4.34 6.23 4.35
N ALA A 81 3.57 7.11 4.97
CA ALA A 81 2.25 7.50 4.45
C ALA A 81 2.37 8.14 3.05
N ASP A 82 3.36 9.00 2.86
CA ASP A 82 3.60 9.63 1.55
C ASP A 82 4.00 8.58 0.51
N LEU A 83 4.82 7.59 0.90
CA LEU A 83 5.19 6.48 0.03
C LEU A 83 3.97 5.63 -0.33
N CYS A 84 3.10 5.37 0.64
CA CYS A 84 1.84 4.66 0.40
C CYS A 84 0.99 5.38 -0.65
N ARG A 85 0.79 6.68 -0.51
CA ARG A 85 0.05 7.49 -1.49
C ARG A 85 0.69 7.40 -2.87
N ARG A 86 2.01 7.44 -2.92
CA ARG A 86 2.75 7.35 -4.17
C ARG A 86 2.55 5.99 -4.85
N ASN A 87 2.57 4.91 -4.08
CA ASN A 87 2.34 3.57 -4.62
C ASN A 87 0.90 3.38 -5.12
N ILE A 88 -0.07 3.90 -4.39
CA ILE A 88 -1.48 3.89 -4.83
C ILE A 88 -1.62 4.59 -6.18
N SER A 89 -1.03 5.78 -6.31
CA SER A 89 -1.08 6.56 -7.54
C SER A 89 -0.30 5.91 -8.68
N LEU A 90 0.86 5.36 -8.40
CA LEU A 90 1.71 4.69 -9.40
C LEU A 90 0.96 3.56 -10.09
N ASN A 91 0.16 2.82 -9.34
CA ASN A 91 -0.63 1.70 -9.86
C ASN A 91 -2.03 2.13 -10.34
N LYS A 92 -2.28 3.42 -10.40
CA LYS A 92 -3.53 4.02 -10.91
C LYS A 92 -4.76 3.64 -10.09
N PHE A 93 -4.57 3.42 -8.81
CA PHE A 93 -5.66 3.18 -7.88
C PHE A 93 -6.07 4.45 -7.16
N LYS A 94 -7.18 4.39 -6.43
CA LYS A 94 -7.67 5.48 -5.59
C LYS A 94 -7.89 4.96 -4.18
N ALA A 95 -7.32 5.68 -3.21
CA ALA A 95 -7.51 5.41 -1.80
C ALA A 95 -7.23 6.70 -1.03
N ARG A 96 -7.78 6.80 0.17
CA ARG A 96 -7.49 7.92 1.07
C ARG A 96 -6.56 7.44 2.16
N ILE A 97 -5.39 8.04 2.22
CA ILE A 97 -4.37 7.68 3.20
C ILE A 97 -4.20 8.85 4.16
N PHE A 98 -4.41 8.58 5.43
CA PHE A 98 -4.30 9.57 6.50
C PHE A 98 -3.01 9.36 7.26
N ASN A 99 -2.29 10.45 7.49
CA ASN A 99 -1.10 10.43 8.33
C ASN A 99 -1.51 10.83 9.75
N ASN A 100 -1.81 9.85 10.58
CA ASN A 100 -2.28 10.06 11.95
C ASN A 100 -1.67 9.05 12.90
N ASP A 101 -1.53 9.47 14.15
CA ASP A 101 -1.15 8.59 15.23
C ASP A 101 -2.40 7.89 15.74
N LEU A 102 -2.31 6.55 15.87
CA LEU A 102 -3.41 5.73 16.34
C LEU A 102 -3.45 5.59 17.88
N ALA A 103 -2.38 6.04 18.54
CA ALA A 103 -2.27 5.92 19.99
C ALA A 103 -3.12 6.96 20.75
#